data_26ab695d6d9b8bd07263ba1cbf84e5d8
#
_entry.id   26ab695d6d9b8bd07263ba1cbf84e5d8
#
_cell.length_a   1.000
_cell.length_b   1.000
_cell.length_c   1.000
_cell.angle_alpha   90.00
_cell.angle_beta   90.00
_cell.angle_gamma   90.00
#
_symmetry.space_group_name_H-M   'P 1'
#
loop_
_entity.id
_entity.type
_entity.pdbx_description
1 polymer ?
#
loop_
_entity_poly.entity_id
_entity_poly.type
_entity_poly.pdbx_seq_one_letter_code
_entity_poly.pdbx_strand_id
1 'polypeptide(L)'
;MKKRIFPFKMKTLFKLHRKPTSSPTSLRKGWRWLRPYVIVLMLLIITRFFIVSHIRMPNQQHALVSLTYYGLRLPGESLWGYHRWGYAYPENGDQVVFTCTDKQGKELTLTSICHATPGQVVWIDPVRKIYIPGRTSPDAQPIYIPAKEHAVRVTPYNAHLLAYLMQRYEACNTVSVNDKGELELDGQPMNRVKLLRVYYWIETQPDSFLIVPHDALIGKVVYTLNR
;
A
#
# COMPACT_ATOMS: atom_id res chain seq x y z
N MET A 1 40.89 66.91 60.05
CA MET A 1 39.89 67.37 59.06
C MET A 1 39.06 66.14 58.56
N LYS A 2 37.85 66.03 59.10
CA LYS A 2 36.91 64.93 58.76
C LYS A 2 35.91 65.43 57.74
N LYS A 3 35.92 64.87 56.50
CA LYS A 3 34.87 65.11 55.53
C LYS A 3 33.77 64.07 55.73
N ARG A 4 32.60 64.49 56.09
CA ARG A 4 31.35 63.70 56.12
C ARG A 4 30.81 63.59 54.70
N ILE A 5 30.64 62.37 54.25
CA ILE A 5 29.96 62.07 52.99
C ILE A 5 28.54 61.66 53.40
N PHE A 6 27.54 62.37 52.86
CA PHE A 6 26.12 62.11 53.06
C PHE A 6 25.70 60.89 52.18
N PRO A 7 24.91 59.98 52.70
CA PRO A 7 24.32 58.95 51.86
C PRO A 7 23.02 59.49 51.25
N PHE A 8 23.00 59.55 49.92
CA PHE A 8 21.82 59.89 49.14
C PHE A 8 20.88 58.69 49.11
N LYS A 9 19.76 58.78 49.88
CA LYS A 9 18.65 57.79 49.81
C LYS A 9 17.82 58.07 48.62
N MET A 10 18.03 57.27 47.52
CA MET A 10 17.11 57.25 46.41
C MET A 10 16.15 56.04 46.58
N LYS A 11 15.13 56.25 47.39
CA LYS A 11 13.92 55.46 47.42
C LYS A 11 12.86 56.29 46.71
N THR A 12 12.43 55.88 45.58
CA THR A 12 11.04 56.00 45.08
C THR A 12 11.04 55.92 43.54
N LEU A 13 9.99 55.35 43.06
CA LEU A 13 9.54 55.32 41.63
C LEU A 13 10.03 54.16 40.78
N PHE A 14 9.46 52.97 41.08
CA PHE A 14 8.92 52.12 40.05
C PHE A 14 7.87 51.20 40.67
N LYS A 15 6.72 51.76 41.07
CA LYS A 15 5.47 50.99 41.16
C LYS A 15 5.01 50.73 39.72
N LEU A 16 5.56 49.72 39.10
CA LEU A 16 4.99 49.14 37.90
C LEU A 16 3.59 48.61 38.27
N HIS A 17 2.61 49.33 37.79
CA HIS A 17 1.21 48.96 37.85
C HIS A 17 1.05 47.64 37.03
N ARG A 18 1.23 46.50 37.68
CA ARG A 18 0.85 45.21 37.16
C ARG A 18 -0.68 45.25 37.00
N LYS A 19 -1.13 45.49 35.77
CA LYS A 19 -2.50 45.17 35.37
C LYS A 19 -2.78 43.72 35.80
N PRO A 20 -3.87 43.46 36.50
CA PRO A 20 -4.27 42.07 36.75
C PRO A 20 -4.52 41.43 35.41
N THR A 21 -3.61 40.55 34.98
CA THR A 21 -3.85 39.66 33.88
C THR A 21 -5.05 38.81 34.27
N SER A 22 -6.18 39.09 33.65
CA SER A 22 -7.40 38.29 33.76
C SER A 22 -7.00 36.85 33.59
N SER A 23 -7.11 36.07 34.65
CA SER A 23 -6.73 34.68 34.71
C SER A 23 -7.51 33.92 33.64
N PRO A 24 -6.88 33.05 32.81
CA PRO A 24 -7.55 32.29 31.79
C PRO A 24 -8.33 31.09 32.36
N THR A 25 -9.02 31.29 33.48
CA THR A 25 -9.76 30.23 34.17
C THR A 25 -11.01 29.80 33.40
N SER A 26 -11.60 30.68 32.60
CA SER A 26 -12.76 30.38 31.76
C SER A 26 -12.38 29.48 30.55
N LEU A 27 -11.24 29.76 29.90
CA LEU A 27 -10.72 28.96 28.79
C LEU A 27 -10.33 27.54 29.24
N ARG A 28 -9.75 27.38 30.43
CA ARG A 28 -9.42 26.04 30.98
C ARG A 28 -10.66 25.21 31.32
N LYS A 29 -11.75 25.83 31.74
CA LYS A 29 -13.01 25.15 32.06
C LYS A 29 -13.73 24.68 30.79
N GLY A 30 -13.76 25.51 29.74
CA GLY A 30 -14.29 25.16 28.42
C GLY A 30 -13.48 24.04 27.75
N TRP A 31 -12.13 24.10 27.85
CA TRP A 31 -11.24 23.08 27.30
C TRP A 31 -11.45 21.69 27.93
N ARG A 32 -11.72 21.61 29.24
CA ARG A 32 -12.04 20.34 29.91
C ARG A 32 -13.32 19.70 29.40
N TRP A 33 -14.31 20.49 29.03
CA TRP A 33 -15.57 20.02 28.45
C TRP A 33 -15.42 19.59 26.98
N LEU A 34 -14.60 20.29 26.21
CA LEU A 34 -14.34 19.95 24.80
C LEU A 34 -13.45 18.71 24.62
N ARG A 35 -12.60 18.41 25.59
CA ARG A 35 -11.63 17.30 25.51
C ARG A 35 -12.19 15.97 25.02
N PRO A 36 -13.29 15.44 25.59
CA PRO A 36 -13.85 14.17 25.15
C PRO A 36 -14.31 14.21 23.70
N TYR A 37 -14.89 15.31 23.25
CA TYR A 37 -15.34 15.46 21.87
C TYR A 37 -14.17 15.52 20.87
N VAL A 38 -13.11 16.23 21.26
CA VAL A 38 -11.88 16.28 20.43
C VAL A 38 -11.23 14.90 20.33
N ILE A 39 -11.19 14.13 21.43
CA ILE A 39 -10.66 12.75 21.42
C ILE A 39 -11.51 11.86 20.52
N VAL A 40 -12.83 11.89 20.63
CA VAL A 40 -13.75 11.12 19.79
C VAL A 40 -13.58 11.51 18.32
N LEU A 41 -13.51 12.81 18.02
CA LEU A 41 -13.30 13.29 16.66
C LEU A 41 -11.94 12.81 16.10
N MET A 42 -10.86 12.90 16.89
CA MET A 42 -9.55 12.35 16.49
C MET A 42 -9.60 10.85 16.22
N LEU A 43 -10.26 10.08 17.08
CA LEU A 43 -10.43 8.64 16.88
C LEU A 43 -11.20 8.34 15.60
N LEU A 44 -12.28 9.06 15.31
CA LEU A 44 -13.04 8.92 14.07
C LEU A 44 -12.19 9.25 12.84
N ILE A 45 -11.39 10.31 12.89
CA ILE A 45 -10.48 10.68 11.83
C ILE A 45 -9.42 9.58 11.61
N ILE A 46 -8.78 9.10 12.68
CA ILE A 46 -7.80 8.02 12.62
C ILE A 46 -8.43 6.75 12.03
N THR A 47 -9.60 6.36 12.53
CA THR A 47 -10.33 5.18 12.00
C THR A 47 -10.62 5.35 10.51
N ARG A 48 -11.08 6.53 10.09
CA ARG A 48 -11.41 6.81 8.69
C ARG A 48 -10.20 6.76 7.76
N PHE A 49 -9.05 7.27 8.21
CA PHE A 49 -7.85 7.33 7.38
C PHE A 49 -7.01 6.05 7.40
N PHE A 50 -6.97 5.34 8.52
CA PHE A 50 -6.05 4.23 8.71
C PHE A 50 -6.70 2.85 8.70
N ILE A 51 -7.95 2.73 9.11
CA ILE A 51 -8.57 1.42 9.31
C ILE A 51 -9.56 1.07 8.19
N VAL A 52 -10.45 1.99 7.84
CA VAL A 52 -11.53 1.73 6.88
C VAL A 52 -11.57 2.81 5.81
N SER A 53 -11.60 2.40 4.56
CA SER A 53 -11.86 3.27 3.42
C SER A 53 -13.14 2.86 2.72
N HIS A 54 -13.85 3.86 2.20
CA HIS A 54 -15.02 3.65 1.36
C HIS A 54 -14.60 3.85 -0.10
N ILE A 55 -14.77 2.82 -0.91
CA ILE A 55 -14.41 2.82 -2.33
C ILE A 55 -15.66 2.56 -3.16
N ARG A 56 -15.80 3.29 -4.26
CA ARG A 56 -16.82 3.07 -5.27
C ARG A 56 -16.28 2.11 -6.32
N MET A 57 -16.96 0.99 -6.49
CA MET A 57 -16.60 -0.02 -7.49
C MET A 57 -17.05 0.42 -8.90
N PRO A 58 -16.48 -0.15 -9.96
CA PRO A 58 -16.87 0.15 -11.36
C PRO A 58 -18.35 -0.10 -11.65
N ASN A 59 -18.98 -1.07 -10.99
CA ASN A 59 -20.41 -1.39 -11.10
C ASN A 59 -21.32 -0.51 -10.23
N GLN A 60 -20.87 0.66 -9.80
CA GLN A 60 -21.57 1.63 -8.94
C GLN A 60 -21.89 1.13 -7.52
N GLN A 61 -21.47 -0.05 -7.14
CA GLN A 61 -21.59 -0.53 -5.77
C GLN A 61 -20.59 0.17 -4.85
N HIS A 62 -20.96 0.30 -3.58
CA HIS A 62 -20.11 0.86 -2.54
C HIS A 62 -19.50 -0.27 -1.73
N ALA A 63 -18.21 -0.22 -1.50
CA ALA A 63 -17.50 -1.19 -0.69
C ALA A 63 -16.81 -0.54 0.50
N LEU A 64 -16.86 -1.22 1.64
CA LEU A 64 -16.04 -0.92 2.81
C LEU A 64 -14.78 -1.79 2.74
N VAL A 65 -13.64 -1.14 2.76
CA VAL A 65 -12.32 -1.76 2.60
C VAL A 65 -11.54 -1.59 3.88
N SER A 66 -11.07 -2.70 4.44
CA SER A 66 -10.11 -2.67 5.54
C SER A 66 -8.72 -2.41 4.98
N LEU A 67 -8.15 -1.27 5.35
CA LEU A 67 -6.81 -0.85 4.93
C LEU A 67 -5.70 -1.56 5.73
N THR A 68 -6.03 -2.07 6.91
CA THR A 68 -5.07 -2.71 7.82
C THR A 68 -5.02 -4.22 7.69
N TYR A 69 -5.92 -4.83 6.92
CA TYR A 69 -6.02 -6.29 6.85
C TYR A 69 -4.72 -6.94 6.36
N TYR A 70 -4.09 -6.36 5.34
CA TYR A 70 -2.81 -6.84 4.81
C TYR A 70 -1.60 -6.11 5.42
N GLY A 71 -1.81 -5.42 6.55
CA GLY A 71 -0.81 -4.59 7.23
C GLY A 71 -1.06 -3.09 7.03
N LEU A 72 -0.72 -2.32 8.04
CA LEU A 72 -0.90 -0.87 8.03
C LEU A 72 0.12 -0.22 7.09
N ARG A 73 -0.35 0.40 6.01
CA ARG A 73 0.48 1.20 5.11
C ARG A 73 0.77 2.55 5.77
N LEU A 74 2.04 2.84 5.97
CA LEU A 74 2.44 4.12 6.57
C LEU A 74 2.37 5.24 5.53
N PRO A 75 1.78 6.40 5.87
CA PRO A 75 1.78 7.55 4.98
C PRO A 75 3.19 8.12 4.83
N GLY A 76 3.48 8.75 3.70
CA GLY A 76 4.79 9.37 3.45
C GLY A 76 5.72 8.55 2.56
N GLU A 77 5.16 7.69 1.72
CA GLU A 77 5.90 6.85 0.76
C GLU A 77 6.88 7.65 -0.12
N SER A 78 6.53 8.90 -0.47
CA SER A 78 7.41 9.81 -1.22
C SER A 78 8.66 10.26 -0.45
N LEU A 79 8.64 10.21 0.89
CA LEU A 79 9.74 10.66 1.75
C LEU A 79 10.57 9.49 2.30
N TRP A 80 9.91 8.40 2.68
CA TRP A 80 10.51 7.28 3.42
C TRP A 80 10.50 5.97 2.62
N GLY A 81 9.96 5.96 1.40
CA GLY A 81 9.70 4.76 0.63
C GLY A 81 8.47 3.98 1.14
N TYR A 82 8.20 2.86 0.47
CA TYR A 82 7.08 2.00 0.86
C TYR A 82 7.37 1.25 2.15
N HIS A 83 6.57 1.53 3.18
CA HIS A 83 6.63 0.83 4.46
C HIS A 83 5.25 0.37 4.87
N ARG A 84 5.14 -0.92 5.22
CA ARG A 84 3.93 -1.53 5.75
C ARG A 84 4.24 -2.24 7.05
N TRP A 85 3.44 -1.97 8.07
CA TRP A 85 3.59 -2.58 9.39
C TRP A 85 2.63 -3.75 9.55
N GLY A 86 3.18 -4.94 9.82
CA GLY A 86 2.44 -6.20 9.81
C GLY A 86 2.28 -6.74 8.39
N TYR A 87 2.28 -8.06 8.27
CA TYR A 87 2.11 -8.76 7.00
C TYR A 87 1.05 -9.85 7.18
N ALA A 88 -0.12 -9.61 6.61
CA ALA A 88 -1.05 -10.67 6.29
C ALA A 88 -1.12 -10.78 4.77
N TYR A 89 -1.21 -11.97 4.27
CA TYR A 89 -1.27 -12.25 2.84
C TYR A 89 -2.73 -12.47 2.43
N PRO A 90 -3.14 -12.01 1.24
CA PRO A 90 -4.41 -12.43 0.64
C PRO A 90 -4.51 -13.94 0.55
N GLU A 91 -5.70 -14.44 0.79
CA GLU A 91 -6.06 -15.83 0.57
C GLU A 91 -6.79 -16.00 -0.76
N ASN A 92 -6.85 -17.23 -1.26
CA ASN A 92 -7.62 -17.53 -2.46
C ASN A 92 -9.11 -17.22 -2.20
N GLY A 93 -9.72 -16.47 -3.12
CA GLY A 93 -11.10 -16.02 -3.00
C GLY A 93 -11.28 -14.67 -2.31
N ASP A 94 -10.22 -14.09 -1.74
CA ASP A 94 -10.30 -12.77 -1.13
C ASP A 94 -10.60 -11.70 -2.19
N GLN A 95 -11.55 -10.83 -1.89
CA GLN A 95 -11.81 -9.65 -2.69
C GLN A 95 -10.85 -8.54 -2.26
N VAL A 96 -9.87 -8.27 -3.10
CA VAL A 96 -8.76 -7.33 -2.83
C VAL A 96 -8.95 -6.03 -3.59
N VAL A 97 -8.48 -4.95 -2.98
CA VAL A 97 -8.36 -3.63 -3.61
C VAL A 97 -6.89 -3.37 -3.86
N PHE A 98 -6.55 -2.98 -5.08
CA PHE A 98 -5.17 -2.74 -5.47
C PHE A 98 -5.06 -1.58 -6.46
N THR A 99 -3.86 -1.03 -6.56
CA THR A 99 -3.50 -0.04 -7.59
C THR A 99 -2.83 -0.72 -8.77
N CYS A 100 -3.21 -0.32 -9.96
CA CYS A 100 -2.49 -0.65 -11.18
C CYS A 100 -2.33 0.61 -12.02
N THR A 101 -1.37 0.61 -12.93
CA THR A 101 -1.16 1.71 -13.86
C THR A 101 -1.66 1.29 -15.23
N ASP A 102 -2.49 2.10 -15.84
CA ASP A 102 -2.96 1.87 -17.20
C ASP A 102 -1.85 2.11 -18.25
N LYS A 103 -2.19 1.89 -19.53
CA LYS A 103 -1.24 2.11 -20.65
C LYS A 103 -0.80 3.57 -20.80
N GLN A 104 -1.53 4.50 -20.20
CA GLN A 104 -1.27 5.94 -20.27
C GLN A 104 -0.46 6.44 -19.06
N GLY A 105 -0.07 5.54 -18.14
CA GLY A 105 0.66 5.89 -16.91
C GLY A 105 -0.23 6.38 -15.76
N LYS A 106 -1.56 6.36 -15.92
CA LYS A 106 -2.48 6.80 -14.87
C LYS A 106 -2.72 5.66 -13.86
N GLU A 107 -2.61 5.98 -12.59
CA GLU A 107 -2.96 5.05 -11.52
C GLU A 107 -4.48 4.85 -11.45
N LEU A 108 -4.88 3.59 -11.47
CA LEU A 108 -6.25 3.14 -11.30
C LEU A 108 -6.35 2.27 -10.05
N THR A 109 -7.40 2.50 -9.27
CA THR A 109 -7.73 1.63 -8.15
C THR A 109 -8.82 0.65 -8.60
N LEU A 110 -8.51 -0.62 -8.55
CA LEU A 110 -9.39 -1.70 -8.95
C LEU A 110 -9.72 -2.60 -7.75
N THR A 111 -10.87 -3.26 -7.86
CA THR A 111 -11.31 -4.27 -6.90
C THR A 111 -11.55 -5.57 -7.63
N SER A 112 -10.98 -6.67 -7.11
CA SER A 112 -11.04 -7.95 -7.80
C SER A 112 -10.75 -9.14 -6.88
N ILE A 113 -10.89 -10.34 -7.40
CA ILE A 113 -10.71 -11.58 -6.63
C ILE A 113 -9.29 -12.09 -6.78
N CYS A 114 -8.67 -12.46 -5.65
CA CYS A 114 -7.38 -13.14 -5.62
C CYS A 114 -7.58 -14.63 -5.90
N HIS A 115 -7.06 -15.14 -7.02
CA HIS A 115 -7.19 -16.55 -7.39
C HIS A 115 -6.01 -17.41 -7.00
N ALA A 116 -4.80 -16.83 -6.92
CA ALA A 116 -3.64 -17.57 -6.46
C ALA A 116 -2.67 -16.68 -5.69
N THR A 117 -2.07 -17.29 -4.69
CA THR A 117 -1.11 -16.68 -3.76
C THR A 117 0.33 -17.05 -4.13
N PRO A 118 1.31 -16.33 -3.56
CA PRO A 118 2.73 -16.60 -3.82
C PRO A 118 3.11 -18.05 -3.57
N GLY A 119 3.87 -18.64 -4.49
CA GLY A 119 4.32 -20.02 -4.40
C GLY A 119 3.34 -21.05 -4.98
N GLN A 120 2.14 -20.65 -5.35
CA GLN A 120 1.18 -21.54 -6.03
C GLN A 120 1.46 -21.64 -7.53
N VAL A 121 0.96 -22.72 -8.13
CA VAL A 121 1.00 -22.95 -9.56
C VAL A 121 -0.41 -22.77 -10.13
N VAL A 122 -0.56 -21.91 -11.11
CA VAL A 122 -1.79 -21.77 -11.89
C VAL A 122 -1.59 -22.42 -13.26
N TRP A 123 -2.65 -22.97 -13.80
CA TRP A 123 -2.64 -23.63 -15.10
C TRP A 123 -3.34 -22.75 -16.13
N ILE A 124 -2.63 -22.41 -17.20
CA ILE A 124 -3.14 -21.54 -18.25
C ILE A 124 -3.17 -22.33 -19.55
N ASP A 125 -4.29 -22.25 -20.27
CA ASP A 125 -4.38 -22.74 -21.62
C ASP A 125 -3.64 -21.75 -22.57
N PRO A 126 -2.53 -22.15 -23.22
CA PRO A 126 -1.74 -21.23 -24.02
C PRO A 126 -2.48 -20.78 -25.30
N VAL A 127 -3.44 -21.55 -25.77
CA VAL A 127 -4.23 -21.26 -26.98
C VAL A 127 -5.37 -20.32 -26.64
N ARG A 128 -6.16 -20.66 -25.63
CA ARG A 128 -7.35 -19.90 -25.22
C ARG A 128 -7.02 -18.76 -24.29
N LYS A 129 -5.81 -18.74 -23.67
CA LYS A 129 -5.38 -17.76 -22.68
C LYS A 129 -6.31 -17.68 -21.45
N ILE A 130 -6.94 -18.80 -21.13
CA ILE A 130 -7.91 -18.91 -20.03
C ILE A 130 -7.24 -19.57 -18.84
N TYR A 131 -7.53 -19.08 -17.64
CA TYR A 131 -7.18 -19.74 -16.39
C TYR A 131 -8.05 -20.98 -16.19
N ILE A 132 -7.39 -22.12 -15.95
CA ILE A 132 -8.07 -23.41 -15.71
C ILE A 132 -7.87 -23.76 -14.24
N PRO A 133 -8.94 -23.79 -13.43
CA PRO A 133 -8.87 -24.32 -12.08
C PRO A 133 -8.58 -25.81 -12.13
N GLY A 134 -7.42 -26.20 -11.65
CA GLY A 134 -6.97 -27.58 -11.74
C GLY A 134 -6.46 -27.96 -13.15
N ARG A 135 -5.87 -29.14 -13.28
CA ARG A 135 -5.28 -29.62 -14.54
C ARG A 135 -6.33 -30.33 -15.37
N THR A 136 -7.21 -29.60 -16.03
CA THR A 136 -8.32 -30.17 -16.79
C THR A 136 -8.06 -30.29 -18.31
N SER A 137 -7.11 -29.51 -18.84
CA SER A 137 -6.75 -29.56 -20.28
C SER A 137 -5.35 -30.16 -20.44
N PRO A 138 -5.16 -31.05 -21.46
CA PRO A 138 -3.85 -31.62 -21.77
C PRO A 138 -2.84 -30.55 -22.22
N ASP A 139 -3.31 -29.45 -22.79
CA ASP A 139 -2.49 -28.34 -23.29
C ASP A 139 -2.20 -27.27 -22.22
N ALA A 140 -2.78 -27.41 -21.04
CA ALA A 140 -2.57 -26.44 -19.96
C ALA A 140 -1.12 -26.42 -19.51
N GLN A 141 -0.55 -25.20 -19.43
CA GLN A 141 0.81 -24.97 -19.02
C GLN A 141 0.85 -24.41 -17.59
N PRO A 142 1.74 -24.93 -16.74
CA PRO A 142 1.88 -24.43 -15.37
C PRO A 142 2.63 -23.09 -15.37
N ILE A 143 2.06 -22.09 -14.69
CA ILE A 143 2.75 -20.84 -14.37
C ILE A 143 2.88 -20.75 -12.86
N TYR A 144 4.11 -20.64 -12.39
CA TYR A 144 4.42 -20.46 -10.99
C TYR A 144 4.26 -19.00 -10.60
N ILE A 145 3.47 -18.71 -9.57
CA ILE A 145 3.31 -17.37 -9.01
C ILE A 145 4.53 -17.06 -8.14
N PRO A 146 5.33 -16.04 -8.50
CA PRO A 146 6.57 -15.78 -7.82
C PRO A 146 6.38 -15.47 -6.33
N ALA A 147 7.14 -16.15 -5.50
CA ALA A 147 7.26 -15.89 -4.08
C ALA A 147 8.61 -15.22 -3.79
N LYS A 148 8.64 -14.43 -2.72
CA LYS A 148 9.87 -13.77 -2.30
C LYS A 148 11.01 -14.76 -2.11
N GLU A 149 12.16 -14.46 -2.69
CA GLU A 149 13.39 -15.22 -2.58
C GLU A 149 13.38 -16.64 -3.21
N HIS A 150 12.27 -17.06 -3.81
CA HIS A 150 12.24 -18.31 -4.55
C HIS A 150 12.68 -18.11 -6.01
N ALA A 151 13.61 -18.96 -6.45
CA ALA A 151 14.06 -18.92 -7.83
C ALA A 151 13.06 -19.62 -8.75
N VAL A 152 12.50 -18.86 -9.67
CA VAL A 152 11.59 -19.37 -10.71
C VAL A 152 12.41 -19.84 -11.90
N ARG A 153 12.15 -21.05 -12.39
CA ARG A 153 12.76 -21.55 -13.63
C ARG A 153 12.13 -20.81 -14.82
N VAL A 154 12.98 -20.32 -15.71
CA VAL A 154 12.54 -19.70 -16.97
C VAL A 154 12.15 -20.80 -17.96
N THR A 155 11.00 -20.62 -18.59
CA THR A 155 10.49 -21.45 -19.66
C THR A 155 9.97 -20.55 -20.77
N PRO A 156 9.85 -21.00 -22.04
CA PRO A 156 9.30 -20.17 -23.11
C PRO A 156 7.89 -19.64 -22.81
N TYR A 157 7.13 -20.32 -21.97
CA TYR A 157 5.78 -19.93 -21.58
C TYR A 157 5.72 -18.81 -20.52
N ASN A 158 6.72 -18.73 -19.64
CA ASN A 158 6.75 -17.73 -18.57
C ASN A 158 7.78 -16.60 -18.79
N ALA A 159 8.63 -16.71 -19.80
CA ALA A 159 9.71 -15.75 -20.05
C ALA A 159 9.17 -14.31 -20.22
N HIS A 160 8.15 -14.11 -21.03
CA HIS A 160 7.52 -12.80 -21.23
C HIS A 160 6.89 -12.25 -19.97
N LEU A 161 6.26 -13.12 -19.16
CA LEU A 161 5.70 -12.73 -17.88
C LEU A 161 6.79 -12.29 -16.90
N LEU A 162 7.86 -13.08 -16.79
CA LEU A 162 8.99 -12.73 -15.91
C LEU A 162 9.68 -11.45 -16.37
N ALA A 163 9.90 -11.27 -17.69
CA ALA A 163 10.42 -10.02 -18.22
C ALA A 163 9.55 -8.82 -17.85
N TYR A 164 8.23 -8.95 -18.03
CA TYR A 164 7.29 -7.90 -17.64
C TYR A 164 7.38 -7.56 -16.13
N LEU A 165 7.41 -8.58 -15.26
CA LEU A 165 7.50 -8.35 -13.81
C LEU A 165 8.82 -7.67 -13.44
N MET A 166 9.94 -8.10 -14.03
CA MET A 166 11.26 -7.51 -13.77
C MET A 166 11.33 -6.08 -14.24
N GLN A 167 10.88 -5.76 -15.45
CA GLN A 167 10.87 -4.41 -15.99
C GLN A 167 9.92 -3.49 -15.20
N ARG A 168 8.73 -3.98 -14.88
CA ARG A 168 7.67 -3.16 -14.30
C ARG A 168 7.83 -2.92 -12.81
N TYR A 169 8.26 -3.94 -12.06
CA TYR A 169 8.23 -3.92 -10.60
C TYR A 169 9.60 -4.05 -9.93
N GLU A 170 10.57 -4.66 -10.60
CA GLU A 170 11.92 -4.86 -10.05
C GLU A 170 12.93 -3.84 -10.59
N ALA A 171 12.48 -2.86 -11.39
CA ALA A 171 13.28 -1.80 -12.00
C ALA A 171 14.46 -2.31 -12.87
N CYS A 172 14.35 -3.51 -13.45
CA CYS A 172 15.33 -4.10 -14.35
C CYS A 172 15.00 -3.72 -15.80
N ASN A 173 15.59 -2.64 -16.30
CA ASN A 173 15.28 -2.11 -17.64
C ASN A 173 15.99 -2.86 -18.79
N THR A 174 17.01 -3.65 -18.49
CA THR A 174 17.85 -4.36 -19.46
C THR A 174 17.41 -5.80 -19.75
N VAL A 175 16.23 -6.16 -19.27
CA VAL A 175 15.64 -7.49 -19.49
C VAL A 175 14.92 -7.53 -20.81
N SER A 176 15.19 -8.56 -21.62
CA SER A 176 14.53 -8.83 -22.90
C SER A 176 14.21 -10.32 -23.03
N VAL A 177 13.35 -10.65 -24.00
CA VAL A 177 13.09 -12.04 -24.40
C VAL A 177 13.47 -12.16 -25.86
N ASN A 178 14.33 -13.13 -26.17
CA ASN A 178 14.77 -13.38 -27.53
C ASN A 178 13.72 -14.19 -28.34
N ASP A 179 13.97 -14.34 -29.65
CA ASP A 179 13.06 -15.06 -30.57
C ASP A 179 12.88 -16.55 -30.20
N LYS A 180 13.79 -17.11 -29.41
CA LYS A 180 13.70 -18.50 -28.91
C LYS A 180 12.86 -18.61 -27.62
N GLY A 181 12.36 -17.50 -27.08
CA GLY A 181 11.62 -17.48 -25.83
C GLY A 181 12.50 -17.59 -24.58
N GLU A 182 13.79 -17.27 -24.70
CA GLU A 182 14.73 -17.24 -23.59
C GLU A 182 14.77 -15.83 -23.00
N LEU A 183 14.81 -15.76 -21.67
CA LEU A 183 14.95 -14.49 -20.95
C LEU A 183 16.43 -14.11 -20.89
N GLU A 184 16.72 -12.89 -21.27
CA GLU A 184 18.06 -12.31 -21.24
C GLU A 184 18.13 -11.11 -20.31
N LEU A 185 19.20 -11.02 -19.52
CA LEU A 185 19.57 -9.85 -18.72
C LEU A 185 20.92 -9.35 -19.21
N ASP A 186 21.00 -8.10 -19.64
CA ASP A 186 22.21 -7.51 -20.24
C ASP A 186 22.80 -8.36 -21.38
N GLY A 187 21.93 -9.01 -22.18
CA GLY A 187 22.31 -9.88 -23.28
C GLY A 187 22.82 -11.28 -22.86
N GLN A 188 22.72 -11.63 -21.59
CA GLN A 188 23.07 -12.95 -21.07
C GLN A 188 21.81 -13.77 -20.78
N PRO A 189 21.71 -15.01 -21.29
CA PRO A 189 20.55 -15.86 -21.07
C PRO A 189 20.43 -16.31 -19.60
N MET A 190 19.21 -16.22 -19.08
CA MET A 190 18.88 -16.59 -17.70
C MET A 190 18.02 -17.84 -17.65
N ASN A 191 18.46 -18.85 -16.93
CA ASN A 191 17.67 -20.07 -16.72
C ASN A 191 16.78 -20.02 -15.47
N ARG A 192 17.09 -19.13 -14.54
CA ARG A 192 16.34 -18.91 -13.29
C ARG A 192 16.34 -17.44 -12.92
N VAL A 193 15.21 -16.98 -12.41
CA VAL A 193 15.01 -15.60 -11.93
C VAL A 193 14.58 -15.65 -10.48
N LYS A 194 15.17 -14.78 -9.67
CA LYS A 194 14.77 -14.55 -8.30
C LYS A 194 14.19 -13.15 -8.18
N LEU A 195 12.90 -13.06 -7.87
CA LEU A 195 12.21 -11.79 -7.69
C LEU A 195 12.26 -11.37 -6.21
N LEU A 196 12.37 -10.06 -5.98
CA LEU A 196 12.47 -9.49 -4.63
C LEU A 196 11.11 -9.31 -3.99
N ARG A 197 10.05 -9.16 -4.82
CA ARG A 197 8.68 -8.91 -4.38
C ARG A 197 7.86 -10.19 -4.34
N VAL A 198 6.73 -10.08 -3.65
CA VAL A 198 5.69 -11.11 -3.53
C VAL A 198 4.57 -10.77 -4.49
N TYR A 199 4.08 -11.73 -5.27
CA TYR A 199 3.08 -11.51 -6.30
C TYR A 199 1.83 -12.35 -6.10
N TYR A 200 0.69 -11.83 -6.59
CA TYR A 200 -0.62 -12.44 -6.53
C TYR A 200 -1.24 -12.51 -7.93
N TRP A 201 -1.97 -13.58 -8.18
CA TRP A 201 -2.75 -13.77 -9.41
C TRP A 201 -4.17 -13.27 -9.17
N ILE A 202 -4.53 -12.17 -9.80
CA ILE A 202 -5.79 -11.47 -9.58
C ILE A 202 -6.58 -11.41 -10.87
N GLU A 203 -7.86 -11.79 -10.83
CA GLU A 203 -8.78 -11.65 -11.95
C GLU A 203 -9.28 -10.20 -12.01
N THR A 204 -9.10 -9.53 -13.13
CA THR A 204 -9.55 -8.15 -13.34
C THR A 204 -10.89 -8.06 -14.05
N GLN A 205 -11.15 -9.00 -14.95
CA GLN A 205 -12.38 -9.20 -15.68
C GLN A 205 -12.54 -10.70 -15.93
N PRO A 206 -13.73 -11.22 -16.28
CA PRO A 206 -13.87 -12.60 -16.67
C PRO A 206 -12.80 -12.99 -17.69
N ASP A 207 -12.04 -14.03 -17.39
CA ASP A 207 -10.93 -14.54 -18.20
C ASP A 207 -9.74 -13.58 -18.44
N SER A 208 -9.66 -12.48 -17.67
CA SER A 208 -8.53 -11.56 -17.71
C SER A 208 -7.87 -11.48 -16.35
N PHE A 209 -6.58 -11.79 -16.30
CA PHE A 209 -5.79 -11.88 -15.07
C PHE A 209 -4.62 -10.92 -15.08
N LEU A 210 -4.26 -10.46 -13.92
CA LEU A 210 -3.11 -9.60 -13.69
C LEU A 210 -2.27 -10.15 -12.53
N ILE A 211 -0.96 -10.10 -12.68
CA ILE A 211 -0.06 -10.36 -11.56
C ILE A 211 0.29 -9.03 -10.88
N VAL A 212 -0.04 -8.95 -9.61
CA VAL A 212 0.05 -7.73 -8.81
C VAL A 212 1.01 -7.95 -7.65
N PRO A 213 1.98 -7.07 -7.41
CA PRO A 213 2.87 -7.16 -6.27
C PRO A 213 2.16 -6.76 -4.96
N HIS A 214 2.67 -7.24 -3.84
CA HIS A 214 2.10 -6.99 -2.51
C HIS A 214 2.01 -5.50 -2.15
N ASP A 215 2.95 -4.70 -2.58
CA ASP A 215 2.99 -3.25 -2.33
C ASP A 215 1.90 -2.48 -3.09
N ALA A 216 1.39 -3.02 -4.18
CA ALA A 216 0.24 -2.46 -4.89
C ALA A 216 -1.12 -2.75 -4.21
N LEU A 217 -1.17 -3.68 -3.24
CA LEU A 217 -2.40 -3.98 -2.51
C LEU A 217 -2.75 -2.84 -1.55
N ILE A 218 -3.99 -2.36 -1.61
CA ILE A 218 -4.52 -1.33 -0.71
C ILE A 218 -5.15 -1.98 0.52
N GLY A 219 -6.04 -2.96 0.32
CA GLY A 219 -6.76 -3.59 1.41
C GLY A 219 -7.73 -4.69 0.94
N LYS A 220 -8.48 -5.25 1.90
CA LYS A 220 -9.49 -6.28 1.68
C LYS A 220 -10.88 -5.67 1.75
N VAL A 221 -11.75 -6.05 0.82
CA VAL A 221 -13.18 -5.71 0.90
C VAL A 221 -13.80 -6.53 2.02
N VAL A 222 -14.38 -5.84 3.00
CA VAL A 222 -15.02 -6.46 4.15
C VAL A 222 -16.54 -6.53 3.96
N TYR A 223 -17.09 -5.52 3.31
CA TYR A 223 -18.52 -5.43 3.10
C TYR A 223 -18.85 -4.69 1.80
N THR A 224 -19.81 -5.20 1.04
CA THR A 224 -20.34 -4.57 -0.18
C THR A 224 -21.78 -4.12 0.09
N LEU A 225 -22.03 -2.83 -0.14
CA LEU A 225 -23.36 -2.25 -0.09
C LEU A 225 -24.01 -2.40 -1.47
N ASN A 226 -24.89 -3.36 -1.62
CA ASN A 226 -25.79 -3.43 -2.77
C ASN A 226 -26.88 -2.38 -2.57
N ARG A 227 -27.04 -1.52 -3.54
CA ARG A 227 -28.15 -0.56 -3.61
C ARG A 227 -29.24 -1.11 -4.49
#